data_247fc03de988840960667976af08de67
#
_entry.id   247fc03de988840960667976af08de67
#
_cell.length_a   1.000
_cell.length_b   1.000
_cell.length_c   1.000
_cell.angle_alpha   90.00
_cell.angle_beta   90.00
_cell.angle_gamma   90.00
#
_symmetry.space_group_name_H-M   'P 1'
#
loop_
_entity.id
_entity.type
_entity.pdbx_description
1 polymer ?
#
loop_
_entity_poly.entity_id
_entity_poly.type
_entity_poly.pdbx_seq_one_letter_code
_entity_poly.pdbx_strand_id
1 'polypeptide(L)'
;MIVPQLKTLKPLGKLIAIGGNEDKGTYSSARVRKKYYLNFFELGILKRVVTESGKTDPRIEVVTTASMIPEEVGEIYRSSFAMLNCRNVGVMDIRTPEDARQPEYLERLQACDLIMFSGGNQSRLKEMFGESEFLDRLTTRYQSEPNFVMAGTSAGAMAMSHNMIRGGSVPDALLKGAVKMGHGLNLLSNVVIDTHFVKRGRFGRLIEAVSLHPKLIGIGLGEDTGILITDGNLIETIGSNLVIIMDGNNIRHNNAPAAKKGTTLSVEHMTMHVLAKGNVYDMQQRQFYVDRATHDAAVTAATEISASPAATPPPALS
;
A
#
# COMPACT_ATOMS: atom_id res chain seq x y z
N MET A 1 9.56 11.52 35.08
CA MET A 1 9.34 10.11 34.66
C MET A 1 9.40 10.08 33.16
N ILE A 2 10.47 9.51 32.58
CA ILE A 2 10.61 9.33 31.14
C ILE A 2 9.74 8.10 30.80
N VAL A 3 8.61 8.33 30.13
CA VAL A 3 7.80 7.24 29.58
C VAL A 3 8.67 6.56 28.51
N PRO A 4 8.97 5.23 28.63
CA PRO A 4 9.72 4.55 27.59
C PRO A 4 8.91 4.66 26.29
N GLN A 5 9.51 5.17 25.21
CA GLN A 5 8.95 5.01 23.87
C GLN A 5 8.84 3.48 23.65
N LEU A 6 7.61 2.97 23.64
CA LEU A 6 7.32 1.65 23.13
C LEU A 6 7.91 1.59 21.72
N LYS A 7 8.98 0.81 21.54
CA LYS A 7 9.44 0.41 20.21
C LYS A 7 8.23 -0.21 19.52
N THR A 8 7.66 0.49 18.57
CA THR A 8 6.64 -0.09 17.69
C THR A 8 7.30 -1.28 17.03
N LEU A 9 6.86 -2.48 17.41
CA LEU A 9 7.34 -3.72 16.81
C LEU A 9 7.04 -3.64 15.30
N LYS A 10 8.07 -3.91 14.49
CA LYS A 10 7.91 -3.98 13.04
C LYS A 10 6.94 -5.11 12.71
N PRO A 11 5.94 -4.88 11.86
CA PRO A 11 5.07 -5.95 11.40
C PRO A 11 5.88 -7.05 10.72
N LEU A 12 5.54 -8.30 11.00
CA LEU A 12 6.18 -9.47 10.38
C LEU A 12 5.51 -9.86 9.07
N GLY A 13 4.21 -9.62 8.95
CA GLY A 13 3.43 -9.86 7.73
C GLY A 13 3.75 -8.86 6.63
N LYS A 14 3.23 -9.12 5.43
CA LYS A 14 3.47 -8.34 4.24
C LYS A 14 2.20 -7.66 3.76
N LEU A 15 2.32 -6.40 3.32
CA LEU A 15 1.24 -5.69 2.64
C LEU A 15 1.57 -5.53 1.16
N ILE A 16 0.57 -5.72 0.29
CA ILE A 16 0.70 -5.48 -1.14
C ILE A 16 -0.43 -4.55 -1.58
N ALA A 17 -0.09 -3.30 -1.90
CA ALA A 17 -1.03 -2.30 -2.40
C ALA A 17 -0.91 -2.20 -3.93
N ILE A 18 -2.01 -2.45 -4.64
CA ILE A 18 -2.07 -2.52 -6.10
C ILE A 18 -2.89 -1.34 -6.64
N GLY A 19 -2.39 -0.69 -7.69
CA GLY A 19 -2.99 0.51 -8.27
C GLY A 19 -4.29 0.30 -9.05
N GLY A 20 -4.75 -0.92 -9.16
CA GLY A 20 -5.96 -1.31 -9.88
C GLY A 20 -5.69 -1.80 -11.29
N ASN A 21 -6.72 -2.40 -11.89
CA ASN A 21 -6.67 -2.93 -13.25
C ASN A 21 -5.48 -3.86 -13.51
N GLU A 22 -5.12 -4.65 -12.51
CA GLU A 22 -4.08 -5.68 -12.59
C GLU A 22 -4.48 -6.78 -13.58
N ASP A 23 -3.49 -7.34 -14.26
CA ASP A 23 -3.69 -8.49 -15.16
C ASP A 23 -4.25 -9.69 -14.36
N LYS A 24 -5.37 -10.21 -14.83
CA LYS A 24 -6.09 -11.36 -14.27
C LYS A 24 -5.97 -12.61 -15.13
N GLY A 25 -5.00 -12.63 -16.06
CA GLY A 25 -4.79 -13.74 -16.98
C GLY A 25 -5.80 -13.78 -18.15
N THR A 26 -6.64 -12.77 -18.28
CA THR A 26 -7.74 -12.72 -19.27
C THR A 26 -7.38 -11.98 -20.56
N TYR A 27 -6.20 -11.41 -20.66
CA TYR A 27 -5.74 -10.70 -21.86
C TYR A 27 -5.40 -11.67 -22.98
N SER A 28 -6.37 -11.91 -23.88
CA SER A 28 -6.26 -12.90 -24.97
C SER A 28 -5.53 -12.40 -26.22
N SER A 29 -5.34 -11.07 -26.40
CA SER A 29 -4.76 -10.53 -27.62
C SER A 29 -3.25 -10.24 -27.49
N ALA A 30 -2.49 -10.58 -28.56
CA ALA A 30 -1.07 -10.28 -28.65
C ALA A 30 -0.75 -8.76 -28.56
N ARG A 31 -1.71 -7.89 -28.94
CA ARG A 31 -1.60 -6.43 -28.81
C ARG A 31 -1.65 -5.96 -27.37
N VAL A 32 -2.49 -6.58 -26.54
CA VAL A 32 -2.64 -6.24 -25.13
C VAL A 32 -1.46 -6.78 -24.33
N ARG A 33 -0.98 -8.00 -24.64
CA ARG A 33 0.25 -8.57 -24.05
C ARG A 33 1.49 -7.70 -24.31
N LYS A 34 1.61 -7.05 -25.47
CA LYS A 34 2.71 -6.12 -25.75
C LYS A 34 2.69 -4.86 -24.89
N LYS A 35 1.53 -4.45 -24.37
CA LYS A 35 1.41 -3.25 -23.54
C LYS A 35 1.80 -3.55 -22.08
N TYR A 36 1.55 -4.76 -21.61
CA TYR A 36 1.92 -5.25 -20.29
C TYR A 36 3.05 -6.27 -20.48
N TYR A 37 4.30 -5.84 -20.36
CA TYR A 37 5.50 -6.61 -20.63
C TYR A 37 5.74 -7.81 -19.68
N LEU A 38 4.81 -8.08 -18.76
CA LEU A 38 4.97 -9.14 -17.78
C LEU A 38 4.15 -10.37 -18.16
N ASN A 39 4.79 -11.54 -18.09
CA ASN A 39 4.10 -12.81 -18.18
C ASN A 39 3.27 -13.02 -16.90
N PHE A 40 1.94 -13.14 -17.04
CA PHE A 40 1.02 -13.36 -15.93
C PHE A 40 1.44 -14.51 -15.01
N PHE A 41 1.90 -15.61 -15.59
CA PHE A 41 2.27 -16.83 -14.86
C PHE A 41 3.60 -16.73 -14.11
N GLU A 42 4.48 -15.84 -14.49
CA GLU A 42 5.84 -15.72 -13.94
C GLU A 42 6.05 -14.43 -13.17
N LEU A 43 5.66 -13.32 -13.77
CA LEU A 43 6.01 -11.97 -13.34
C LEU A 43 4.79 -11.08 -13.06
N GLY A 44 3.56 -11.59 -13.30
CA GLY A 44 2.32 -10.85 -13.05
C GLY A 44 2.14 -10.54 -11.57
N ILE A 45 1.40 -9.47 -11.28
CA ILE A 45 1.26 -8.96 -9.92
C ILE A 45 0.52 -9.96 -9.00
N LEU A 46 -0.49 -10.68 -9.52
CA LEU A 46 -1.18 -11.73 -8.75
C LEU A 46 -0.26 -12.93 -8.48
N LYS A 47 0.64 -13.27 -9.43
CA LYS A 47 1.66 -14.28 -9.17
C LYS A 47 2.60 -13.85 -8.04
N ARG A 48 3.02 -12.58 -8.01
CA ARG A 48 3.84 -12.05 -6.90
C ARG A 48 3.08 -12.12 -5.58
N VAL A 49 1.79 -11.77 -5.54
CA VAL A 49 0.95 -11.87 -4.33
C VAL A 49 0.94 -13.30 -3.78
N VAL A 50 0.75 -14.31 -4.64
CA VAL A 50 0.81 -15.72 -4.25
C VAL A 50 2.19 -16.10 -3.72
N THR A 51 3.25 -15.71 -4.43
CA THR A 51 4.64 -16.06 -4.09
C THR A 51 5.04 -15.54 -2.70
N GLU A 52 4.56 -14.36 -2.31
CA GLU A 52 4.88 -13.75 -1.03
C GLU A 52 4.35 -14.52 0.19
N SER A 53 3.36 -15.40 0.02
CA SER A 53 2.90 -16.32 1.07
C SER A 53 3.89 -17.45 1.38
N GLY A 54 4.89 -17.66 0.52
CA GLY A 54 5.83 -18.78 0.63
C GLY A 54 5.22 -20.17 0.34
N LYS A 55 3.96 -20.23 -0.10
CA LYS A 55 3.23 -21.47 -0.40
C LYS A 55 2.96 -21.61 -1.90
N THR A 56 2.92 -22.85 -2.38
CA THR A 56 2.57 -23.16 -3.77
C THR A 56 1.05 -23.14 -4.01
N ASP A 57 0.25 -23.50 -3.02
CA ASP A 57 -1.22 -23.51 -3.03
C ASP A 57 -1.73 -22.90 -1.71
N PRO A 58 -1.60 -21.55 -1.52
CA PRO A 58 -2.06 -20.90 -0.30
C PRO A 58 -3.58 -20.90 -0.21
N ARG A 59 -4.09 -20.88 1.01
CA ARG A 59 -5.50 -20.59 1.27
C ARG A 59 -5.73 -19.09 1.13
N ILE A 60 -6.48 -18.71 0.11
CA ILE A 60 -6.75 -17.33 -0.28
C ILE A 60 -8.19 -16.96 0.07
N GLU A 61 -8.39 -15.81 0.70
CA GLU A 61 -9.70 -15.21 0.90
C GLU A 61 -9.81 -13.89 0.15
N VAL A 62 -10.79 -13.77 -0.73
CA VAL A 62 -11.08 -12.55 -1.50
C VAL A 62 -12.23 -11.81 -0.84
N VAL A 63 -11.98 -10.59 -0.39
CA VAL A 63 -12.98 -9.72 0.25
C VAL A 63 -13.55 -8.77 -0.79
N THR A 64 -14.82 -8.95 -1.16
CA THR A 64 -15.48 -8.19 -2.24
C THR A 64 -16.31 -7.02 -1.73
N THR A 65 -16.24 -6.69 -0.45
CA THR A 65 -17.00 -5.66 0.26
C THR A 65 -17.04 -4.29 -0.44
N ALA A 66 -15.93 -3.87 -1.04
CA ALA A 66 -15.86 -2.59 -1.76
C ALA A 66 -16.66 -2.57 -3.06
N SER A 67 -16.90 -3.73 -3.68
CA SER A 67 -17.51 -3.85 -5.01
C SER A 67 -19.03 -3.68 -4.97
N MET A 68 -19.59 -3.16 -6.06
CA MET A 68 -21.03 -3.13 -6.32
C MET A 68 -21.52 -4.40 -7.04
N ILE A 69 -20.59 -5.22 -7.55
CA ILE A 69 -20.84 -6.49 -8.26
C ILE A 69 -19.97 -7.59 -7.61
N PRO A 70 -20.20 -7.92 -6.32
CA PRO A 70 -19.29 -8.75 -5.53
C PRO A 70 -19.14 -10.17 -6.04
N GLU A 71 -20.22 -10.77 -6.52
CA GLU A 71 -20.24 -12.14 -7.05
C GLU A 71 -19.36 -12.25 -8.29
N GLU A 72 -19.54 -11.35 -9.26
CA GLU A 72 -18.75 -11.31 -10.50
C GLU A 72 -17.27 -11.09 -10.20
N VAL A 73 -16.96 -10.14 -9.32
CA VAL A 73 -15.57 -9.87 -8.90
C VAL A 73 -14.97 -11.08 -8.19
N GLY A 74 -15.73 -11.74 -7.33
CA GLY A 74 -15.32 -12.97 -6.66
C GLY A 74 -14.94 -14.07 -7.65
N GLU A 75 -15.77 -14.33 -8.67
CA GLU A 75 -15.52 -15.34 -9.70
C GLU A 75 -14.31 -14.99 -10.58
N ILE A 76 -14.13 -13.71 -10.91
CA ILE A 76 -12.92 -13.26 -11.64
C ILE A 76 -11.66 -13.61 -10.86
N TYR A 77 -11.61 -13.33 -9.53
CA TYR A 77 -10.45 -13.66 -8.72
C TYR A 77 -10.25 -15.16 -8.53
N ARG A 78 -11.34 -15.94 -8.31
CA ARG A 78 -11.24 -17.40 -8.26
C ARG A 78 -10.61 -17.96 -9.53
N SER A 79 -11.09 -17.53 -10.69
CA SER A 79 -10.56 -17.94 -11.98
C SER A 79 -9.09 -17.53 -12.15
N SER A 80 -8.74 -16.30 -11.77
CA SER A 80 -7.37 -15.79 -11.89
C SER A 80 -6.39 -16.57 -11.01
N PHE A 81 -6.75 -16.86 -9.76
CA PHE A 81 -5.90 -17.64 -8.85
C PHE A 81 -5.86 -19.13 -9.24
N ALA A 82 -6.96 -19.68 -9.77
CA ALA A 82 -6.97 -21.04 -10.30
C ALA A 82 -5.97 -21.20 -11.47
N MET A 83 -5.87 -20.23 -12.38
CA MET A 83 -4.85 -20.22 -13.44
C MET A 83 -3.42 -20.21 -12.87
N LEU A 84 -3.21 -19.68 -11.67
CA LEU A 84 -1.94 -19.70 -10.94
C LEU A 84 -1.73 -20.96 -10.09
N ASN A 85 -2.57 -21.99 -10.27
CA ASN A 85 -2.61 -23.27 -9.55
C ASN A 85 -3.00 -23.14 -8.05
N CYS A 86 -3.69 -22.06 -7.66
CA CYS A 86 -4.27 -21.94 -6.33
C CYS A 86 -5.70 -22.51 -6.33
N ARG A 87 -5.93 -23.58 -5.56
CA ARG A 87 -7.21 -24.31 -5.52
C ARG A 87 -8.08 -23.93 -4.32
N ASN A 88 -7.46 -23.37 -3.28
CA ASN A 88 -8.13 -22.98 -2.04
C ASN A 88 -8.47 -21.47 -2.07
N VAL A 89 -9.46 -21.06 -2.87
CA VAL A 89 -9.86 -19.67 -3.03
C VAL A 89 -11.29 -19.46 -2.55
N GLY A 90 -11.46 -18.84 -1.40
CA GLY A 90 -12.74 -18.40 -0.85
C GLY A 90 -13.08 -16.96 -1.25
N VAL A 91 -14.37 -16.62 -1.19
CA VAL A 91 -14.86 -15.25 -1.35
C VAL A 91 -15.66 -14.89 -0.12
N MET A 92 -15.34 -13.78 0.52
CA MET A 92 -16.07 -13.21 1.65
C MET A 92 -16.95 -12.07 1.15
N ASP A 93 -18.26 -12.26 1.19
CA ASP A 93 -19.25 -11.25 0.84
C ASP A 93 -19.78 -10.56 2.11
N ILE A 94 -18.94 -9.73 2.73
CA ILE A 94 -19.26 -8.97 3.93
C ILE A 94 -19.90 -7.65 3.49
N ARG A 95 -21.18 -7.45 3.81
CA ARG A 95 -22.00 -6.31 3.35
C ARG A 95 -22.45 -5.39 4.46
N THR A 96 -22.47 -5.89 5.67
CA THR A 96 -22.86 -5.16 6.88
C THR A 96 -21.77 -5.28 7.94
N PRO A 97 -21.72 -4.36 8.93
CA PRO A 97 -20.82 -4.50 10.08
C PRO A 97 -21.08 -5.77 10.89
N GLU A 98 -22.31 -6.29 10.89
CA GLU A 98 -22.71 -7.53 11.54
C GLU A 98 -22.08 -8.75 10.86
N ASP A 99 -21.98 -8.75 9.51
CA ASP A 99 -21.30 -9.83 8.78
C ASP A 99 -19.83 -9.94 9.20
N ALA A 100 -19.14 -8.82 9.43
CA ALA A 100 -17.75 -8.80 9.86
C ALA A 100 -17.53 -9.41 11.27
N ARG A 101 -18.60 -9.68 12.02
CA ARG A 101 -18.57 -10.32 13.35
C ARG A 101 -18.99 -11.79 13.31
N GLN A 102 -19.41 -12.31 12.15
CA GLN A 102 -19.85 -13.70 12.05
C GLN A 102 -18.69 -14.66 12.29
N PRO A 103 -18.88 -15.69 13.13
CA PRO A 103 -17.82 -16.66 13.44
C PRO A 103 -17.21 -17.30 12.18
N GLU A 104 -18.02 -17.59 11.16
CA GLU A 104 -17.55 -18.16 9.90
C GLU A 104 -16.46 -17.29 9.26
N TYR A 105 -16.68 -15.97 9.13
CA TYR A 105 -15.68 -15.07 8.52
C TYR A 105 -14.45 -14.89 9.40
N LEU A 106 -14.61 -14.89 10.71
CA LEU A 106 -13.50 -14.81 11.66
C LEU A 106 -12.64 -16.08 11.62
N GLU A 107 -13.24 -17.26 11.52
CA GLU A 107 -12.53 -18.54 11.36
C GLU A 107 -11.80 -18.61 10.01
N ARG A 108 -12.47 -18.21 8.94
CA ARG A 108 -11.86 -18.15 7.60
C ARG A 108 -10.70 -17.17 7.55
N LEU A 109 -10.84 -15.97 8.15
CA LEU A 109 -9.73 -15.04 8.32
C LEU A 109 -8.57 -15.68 9.07
N GLN A 110 -8.83 -16.39 10.17
CA GLN A 110 -7.77 -17.03 10.97
C GLN A 110 -7.04 -18.14 10.22
N ALA A 111 -7.71 -18.80 9.30
CA ALA A 111 -7.19 -19.97 8.59
C ALA A 111 -6.55 -19.64 7.24
N CYS A 112 -6.74 -18.46 6.67
CA CYS A 112 -6.17 -18.09 5.37
C CYS A 112 -4.68 -17.73 5.49
N ASP A 113 -3.94 -17.93 4.40
CA ASP A 113 -2.53 -17.51 4.26
C ASP A 113 -2.43 -16.12 3.62
N LEU A 114 -3.43 -15.81 2.81
CA LEU A 114 -3.50 -14.58 2.03
C LEU A 114 -4.92 -14.05 2.01
N ILE A 115 -5.07 -12.74 2.26
CA ILE A 115 -6.34 -12.03 2.10
C ILE A 115 -6.20 -10.95 1.04
N MET A 116 -7.17 -10.89 0.09
CA MET A 116 -7.18 -9.94 -1.03
C MET A 116 -8.42 -9.06 -0.99
N PHE A 117 -8.25 -7.76 -0.80
CA PHE A 117 -9.35 -6.77 -0.84
C PHE A 117 -9.54 -6.24 -2.26
N SER A 118 -10.72 -6.42 -2.81
CA SER A 118 -11.07 -6.00 -4.16
C SER A 118 -11.21 -4.47 -4.30
N GLY A 119 -11.28 -4.01 -5.55
CA GLY A 119 -11.62 -2.64 -5.90
C GLY A 119 -13.12 -2.32 -5.70
N GLY A 120 -13.43 -1.01 -5.78
CA GLY A 120 -14.77 -0.47 -5.63
C GLY A 120 -14.78 0.86 -4.88
N ASN A 121 -15.55 0.96 -3.80
CA ASN A 121 -15.61 2.14 -2.94
C ASN A 121 -14.86 1.87 -1.62
N GLN A 122 -13.75 2.56 -1.41
CA GLN A 122 -12.90 2.41 -0.24
C GLN A 122 -13.58 2.83 1.08
N SER A 123 -14.55 3.72 1.04
CA SER A 123 -15.29 4.12 2.25
C SER A 123 -16.10 2.96 2.83
N ARG A 124 -16.62 2.07 1.97
CA ARG A 124 -17.35 0.87 2.43
C ARG A 124 -16.46 -0.06 3.26
N LEU A 125 -15.17 -0.19 2.92
CA LEU A 125 -14.25 -0.99 3.72
C LEU A 125 -14.12 -0.45 5.15
N LYS A 126 -14.01 0.89 5.29
CA LYS A 126 -13.99 1.51 6.63
C LYS A 126 -15.32 1.38 7.35
N GLU A 127 -16.43 1.50 6.65
CA GLU A 127 -17.79 1.38 7.22
C GLU A 127 -18.05 -0.04 7.73
N MET A 128 -17.63 -1.08 7.00
CA MET A 128 -17.89 -2.49 7.36
C MET A 128 -16.89 -3.03 8.39
N PHE A 129 -15.62 -2.67 8.25
CA PHE A 129 -14.56 -3.25 9.09
C PHE A 129 -14.05 -2.33 10.20
N GLY A 130 -14.33 -1.02 10.15
CA GLY A 130 -13.88 -0.08 11.18
C GLY A 130 -14.40 -0.49 12.56
N GLU A 131 -13.48 -0.60 13.55
CA GLU A 131 -13.83 -0.97 14.94
C GLU A 131 -14.50 -2.35 15.07
N SER A 132 -14.12 -3.30 14.21
CA SER A 132 -14.61 -4.67 14.23
C SER A 132 -13.55 -5.66 14.72
N GLU A 133 -13.99 -6.77 15.30
CA GLU A 133 -13.12 -7.88 15.66
C GLU A 133 -12.37 -8.44 14.45
N PHE A 134 -12.99 -8.40 13.26
CA PHE A 134 -12.33 -8.79 12.02
C PHE A 134 -11.07 -7.95 11.75
N LEU A 135 -11.16 -6.62 11.88
CA LEU A 135 -10.01 -5.72 11.69
C LEU A 135 -8.94 -5.92 12.76
N ASP A 136 -9.33 -6.14 14.00
CA ASP A 136 -8.40 -6.41 15.11
C ASP A 136 -7.62 -7.70 14.87
N ARG A 137 -8.28 -8.79 14.48
CA ARG A 137 -7.64 -10.06 14.14
C ARG A 137 -6.75 -9.92 12.90
N LEU A 138 -7.23 -9.24 11.85
CA LEU A 138 -6.47 -8.97 10.65
C LEU A 138 -5.16 -8.21 10.96
N THR A 139 -5.28 -7.16 11.78
CA THR A 139 -4.13 -6.35 12.21
C THR A 139 -3.15 -7.17 13.04
N THR A 140 -3.65 -7.98 13.98
CA THR A 140 -2.83 -8.88 14.80
C THR A 140 -2.04 -9.85 13.94
N ARG A 141 -2.68 -10.49 12.95
CA ARG A 141 -2.02 -11.40 12.02
C ARG A 141 -0.93 -10.70 11.20
N TYR A 142 -1.24 -9.52 10.67
CA TYR A 142 -0.25 -8.70 9.96
C TYR A 142 0.96 -8.36 10.84
N GLN A 143 0.73 -8.05 12.11
CA GLN A 143 1.81 -7.70 13.02
C GLN A 143 2.68 -8.89 13.45
N SER A 144 2.09 -10.08 13.58
CA SER A 144 2.74 -11.23 14.25
C SER A 144 3.10 -12.42 13.36
N GLU A 145 2.58 -12.51 12.13
CA GLU A 145 2.75 -13.68 11.27
C GLU A 145 3.61 -13.35 10.03
N PRO A 146 4.86 -13.86 9.93
CA PRO A 146 5.80 -13.46 8.87
C PRO A 146 5.38 -13.89 7.46
N ASN A 147 4.55 -14.92 7.33
CA ASN A 147 4.09 -15.44 6.04
C ASN A 147 2.67 -14.98 5.68
N PHE A 148 2.02 -14.21 6.55
CA PHE A 148 0.71 -13.67 6.26
C PHE A 148 0.80 -12.54 5.25
N VAL A 149 0.04 -12.66 4.17
CA VAL A 149 -0.01 -11.65 3.11
C VAL A 149 -1.37 -10.98 3.09
N MET A 150 -1.36 -9.67 3.18
CA MET A 150 -2.53 -8.85 2.95
C MET A 150 -2.34 -8.05 1.67
N ALA A 151 -3.18 -8.30 0.68
CA ALA A 151 -3.18 -7.58 -0.58
C ALA A 151 -4.47 -6.78 -0.76
N GLY A 152 -4.39 -5.69 -1.52
CA GLY A 152 -5.58 -4.91 -1.89
C GLY A 152 -5.35 -4.15 -3.19
N THR A 153 -6.39 -4.08 -4.02
CA THR A 153 -6.35 -3.37 -5.29
C THR A 153 -7.27 -2.16 -5.28
N SER A 154 -6.86 -1.06 -5.92
CA SER A 154 -7.65 0.16 -6.05
C SER A 154 -8.22 0.63 -4.70
N ALA A 155 -9.51 0.51 -4.47
CA ALA A 155 -10.16 0.82 -3.19
C ALA A 155 -9.55 0.04 -2.01
N GLY A 156 -9.24 -1.25 -2.20
CA GLY A 156 -8.59 -2.09 -1.20
C GLY A 156 -7.20 -1.58 -0.82
N ALA A 157 -6.42 -1.09 -1.78
CA ALA A 157 -5.12 -0.49 -1.53
C ALA A 157 -5.24 0.86 -0.80
N MET A 158 -6.16 1.72 -1.24
CA MET A 158 -6.37 3.04 -0.62
C MET A 158 -6.83 2.92 0.84
N ALA A 159 -7.63 1.91 1.16
CA ALA A 159 -8.14 1.68 2.51
C ALA A 159 -7.06 1.23 3.51
N MET A 160 -5.90 0.74 3.08
CA MET A 160 -4.82 0.30 3.98
C MET A 160 -4.24 1.44 4.83
N SER A 161 -4.22 2.67 4.30
CA SER A 161 -3.69 3.82 5.02
C SER A 161 -4.64 4.33 6.10
N HIS A 162 -4.07 4.97 7.15
CA HIS A 162 -4.86 5.71 8.13
C HIS A 162 -5.51 6.92 7.48
N ASN A 163 -4.70 7.76 6.81
CA ASN A 163 -5.19 8.91 6.06
C ASN A 163 -5.57 8.46 4.65
N MET A 164 -6.85 8.47 4.34
CA MET A 164 -7.41 7.94 3.11
C MET A 164 -8.07 9.02 2.26
N ILE A 165 -7.76 9.07 0.97
CA ILE A 165 -8.52 9.88 0.02
C ILE A 165 -9.86 9.17 -0.22
N ARG A 166 -10.97 9.79 0.21
CA ARG A 166 -12.33 9.27 -0.01
C ARG A 166 -12.89 9.64 -1.38
N GLY A 167 -12.42 10.74 -1.95
CA GLY A 167 -12.89 11.25 -3.23
C GLY A 167 -12.26 12.59 -3.55
N GLY A 168 -12.77 13.23 -4.57
CA GLY A 168 -12.32 14.57 -4.99
C GLY A 168 -12.37 14.72 -6.50
N SER A 169 -12.39 15.98 -6.95
CA SER A 169 -12.37 16.35 -8.35
C SER A 169 -10.94 16.37 -8.86
N VAL A 170 -10.67 15.74 -10.02
CA VAL A 170 -9.36 15.85 -10.70
C VAL A 170 -9.28 17.17 -11.50
N PRO A 171 -10.34 17.61 -12.19
CA PRO A 171 -10.33 18.92 -12.85
C PRO A 171 -10.10 20.11 -11.92
N ASP A 172 -10.61 20.04 -10.66
CA ASP A 172 -10.43 21.09 -9.65
C ASP A 172 -9.21 20.86 -8.76
N ALA A 173 -8.38 19.88 -9.08
CA ALA A 173 -7.17 19.60 -8.31
C ALA A 173 -6.30 20.85 -8.17
N LEU A 174 -5.63 20.95 -7.01
CA LEU A 174 -4.86 22.16 -6.60
C LEU A 174 -5.74 23.36 -6.20
N LEU A 175 -7.05 23.21 -6.10
CA LEU A 175 -7.90 24.14 -5.35
C LEU A 175 -8.15 23.56 -3.96
N LYS A 176 -7.90 24.34 -2.91
CA LYS A 176 -8.12 23.93 -1.52
C LYS A 176 -9.51 23.34 -1.31
N GLY A 177 -9.58 22.07 -0.85
CA GLY A 177 -10.81 21.36 -0.58
C GLY A 177 -11.38 20.60 -1.78
N ALA A 178 -10.65 20.51 -2.89
CA ALA A 178 -10.98 19.62 -4.00
C ALA A 178 -10.84 18.15 -3.61
N VAL A 179 -9.90 17.83 -2.72
CA VAL A 179 -9.70 16.48 -2.18
C VAL A 179 -10.50 16.28 -0.90
N LYS A 180 -11.22 15.15 -0.83
CA LYS A 180 -11.96 14.75 0.37
C LYS A 180 -11.14 13.68 1.10
N MET A 181 -10.60 14.04 2.26
CA MET A 181 -9.87 13.12 3.13
C MET A 181 -10.82 12.41 4.11
N GLY A 182 -10.37 11.29 4.64
CA GLY A 182 -11.04 10.51 5.68
C GLY A 182 -10.08 9.49 6.27
N HIS A 183 -10.63 8.49 6.97
CA HIS A 183 -9.84 7.44 7.61
C HIS A 183 -10.07 6.10 6.93
N GLY A 184 -8.99 5.33 6.76
CA GLY A 184 -9.01 3.95 6.29
C GLY A 184 -8.90 2.94 7.43
N LEU A 185 -8.29 1.79 7.16
CA LEU A 185 -8.17 0.65 8.08
C LEU A 185 -6.96 0.77 9.04
N ASN A 186 -6.16 1.82 8.90
CA ASN A 186 -5.03 2.12 9.79
C ASN A 186 -3.93 1.04 9.86
N LEU A 187 -3.68 0.35 8.76
CA LEU A 187 -2.57 -0.60 8.66
C LEU A 187 -1.23 0.10 8.37
N LEU A 188 -1.30 1.29 7.74
CA LEU A 188 -0.18 2.17 7.45
C LEU A 188 -0.49 3.59 7.96
N SER A 189 0.27 4.08 8.91
CA SER A 189 -0.01 5.36 9.59
C SER A 189 0.50 6.59 8.83
N ASN A 190 1.68 6.49 8.20
CA ASN A 190 2.44 7.63 7.70
C ASN A 190 2.31 7.85 6.18
N VAL A 191 1.33 7.21 5.54
CA VAL A 191 1.15 7.28 4.10
C VAL A 191 -0.27 7.69 3.72
N VAL A 192 -0.41 8.21 2.51
CA VAL A 192 -1.67 8.33 1.79
C VAL A 192 -1.51 7.70 0.40
N ILE A 193 -2.38 6.75 0.08
CA ILE A 193 -2.32 6.00 -1.18
C ILE A 193 -3.39 6.49 -2.14
N ASP A 194 -3.01 6.73 -3.40
CA ASP A 194 -3.91 6.95 -4.51
C ASP A 194 -3.62 5.98 -5.66
N THR A 195 -4.65 5.56 -6.38
CA THR A 195 -4.61 4.46 -7.35
C THR A 195 -5.06 4.91 -8.74
N HIS A 196 -4.86 4.08 -9.78
CA HIS A 196 -5.08 4.47 -11.18
C HIS A 196 -4.39 5.81 -11.51
N PHE A 197 -3.26 6.05 -10.89
CA PHE A 197 -2.72 7.39 -10.63
C PHE A 197 -2.43 8.15 -11.92
N VAL A 198 -1.55 7.59 -12.77
CA VAL A 198 -1.17 8.20 -14.05
C VAL A 198 -2.35 8.19 -15.02
N LYS A 199 -3.07 7.06 -15.10
CA LYS A 199 -4.19 6.90 -16.03
C LYS A 199 -5.28 7.95 -15.84
N ARG A 200 -5.53 8.35 -14.58
CA ARG A 200 -6.58 9.32 -14.23
C ARG A 200 -6.03 10.71 -13.91
N GLY A 201 -4.73 10.99 -14.15
CA GLY A 201 -4.12 12.31 -13.94
C GLY A 201 -4.19 12.81 -12.51
N ARG A 202 -4.03 11.94 -11.50
CA ARG A 202 -4.31 12.24 -10.09
C ARG A 202 -3.21 13.01 -9.33
N PHE A 203 -2.21 13.54 -10.05
CA PHE A 203 -1.08 14.26 -9.47
C PHE A 203 -1.51 15.41 -8.54
N GLY A 204 -2.37 16.31 -9.04
CA GLY A 204 -2.84 17.46 -8.24
C GLY A 204 -3.57 17.05 -6.98
N ARG A 205 -4.33 15.94 -7.03
CA ARG A 205 -5.03 15.39 -5.88
C ARG A 205 -4.09 14.90 -4.79
N LEU A 206 -3.00 14.21 -5.16
CA LEU A 206 -2.01 13.73 -4.21
C LEU A 206 -1.15 14.88 -3.67
N ILE A 207 -0.81 15.88 -4.52
CA ILE A 207 -0.15 17.12 -4.09
C ILE A 207 -0.98 17.82 -3.02
N GLU A 208 -2.29 17.97 -3.21
CA GLU A 208 -3.16 18.61 -2.20
C GLU A 208 -3.16 17.81 -0.89
N ALA A 209 -3.32 16.47 -0.97
CA ALA A 209 -3.33 15.61 0.21
C ALA A 209 -2.04 15.73 1.03
N VAL A 210 -0.87 15.69 0.36
CA VAL A 210 0.44 15.86 1.01
C VAL A 210 0.64 17.28 1.52
N SER A 211 0.20 18.30 0.79
CA SER A 211 0.31 19.70 1.24
C SER A 211 -0.50 19.95 2.50
N LEU A 212 -1.64 19.30 2.66
CA LEU A 212 -2.44 19.36 3.88
C LEU A 212 -1.79 18.64 5.06
N HIS A 213 -1.03 17.61 4.78
CA HIS A 213 -0.37 16.75 5.77
C HIS A 213 1.09 16.48 5.37
N PRO A 214 2.01 17.45 5.46
CA PRO A 214 3.37 17.36 4.92
C PRO A 214 4.23 16.22 5.51
N LYS A 215 3.85 15.71 6.67
CA LYS A 215 4.53 14.56 7.29
C LYS A 215 4.19 13.22 6.63
N LEU A 216 3.09 13.14 5.88
CA LEU A 216 2.71 11.95 5.15
C LEU A 216 3.55 11.78 3.89
N ILE A 217 3.74 10.53 3.51
CA ILE A 217 4.28 10.15 2.21
C ILE A 217 3.09 9.85 1.29
N GLY A 218 2.98 10.61 0.19
CA GLY A 218 1.99 10.35 -0.85
C GLY A 218 2.49 9.25 -1.79
N ILE A 219 1.65 8.24 -2.03
CA ILE A 219 1.97 7.10 -2.90
C ILE A 219 0.94 7.02 -4.02
N GLY A 220 1.37 7.29 -5.25
CA GLY A 220 0.55 7.18 -6.46
C GLY A 220 0.84 5.88 -7.19
N LEU A 221 -0.10 4.95 -7.21
CA LEU A 221 0.06 3.63 -7.84
C LEU A 221 -0.51 3.62 -9.26
N GLY A 222 0.32 3.26 -10.25
CA GLY A 222 -0.10 3.01 -11.63
C GLY A 222 -0.99 1.77 -11.75
N GLU A 223 -1.71 1.62 -12.89
CA GLU A 223 -2.46 0.38 -13.18
C GLU A 223 -1.49 -0.79 -13.41
N ASP A 224 -1.90 -2.01 -13.05
CA ASP A 224 -1.09 -3.24 -13.11
C ASP A 224 0.28 -3.09 -12.43
N THR A 225 0.30 -2.29 -11.37
CA THR A 225 1.50 -1.92 -10.62
C THR A 225 1.14 -1.82 -9.16
N GLY A 226 2.07 -2.14 -8.30
CA GLY A 226 1.86 -2.04 -6.87
C GLY A 226 3.16 -1.91 -6.10
N ILE A 227 3.01 -1.93 -4.82
CA ILE A 227 4.12 -1.95 -3.87
C ILE A 227 3.98 -3.14 -2.93
N LEU A 228 5.07 -3.84 -2.71
CA LEU A 228 5.25 -4.76 -1.60
C LEU A 228 5.84 -3.99 -0.44
N ILE A 229 5.19 -4.03 0.72
CA ILE A 229 5.67 -3.38 1.95
C ILE A 229 6.07 -4.45 2.93
N THR A 230 7.34 -4.45 3.32
CA THR A 230 7.93 -5.31 4.35
C THR A 230 8.38 -4.47 5.54
N ASP A 231 8.41 -5.08 6.73
CA ASP A 231 8.79 -4.42 7.99
C ASP A 231 7.93 -3.19 8.34
N GLY A 232 6.76 -3.05 7.70
CA GLY A 232 5.90 -1.88 7.81
C GLY A 232 6.50 -0.58 7.26
N ASN A 233 7.64 -0.64 6.59
CA ASN A 233 8.47 0.52 6.24
C ASN A 233 9.08 0.49 4.84
N LEU A 234 9.51 -0.67 4.38
CA LEU A 234 10.26 -0.79 3.14
C LEU A 234 9.34 -1.12 1.98
N ILE A 235 9.30 -0.23 1.00
CA ILE A 235 8.52 -0.37 -0.23
C ILE A 235 9.41 -0.95 -1.33
N GLU A 236 8.96 -2.01 -2.00
CA GLU A 236 9.48 -2.49 -3.28
C GLU A 236 8.41 -2.31 -4.35
N THR A 237 8.77 -1.69 -5.49
CA THR A 237 7.86 -1.54 -6.62
C THR A 237 7.74 -2.85 -7.40
N ILE A 238 6.51 -3.33 -7.60
CA ILE A 238 6.18 -4.56 -8.33
C ILE A 238 5.20 -4.26 -9.48
N GLY A 239 5.11 -5.16 -10.45
CA GLY A 239 4.18 -5.02 -11.58
C GLY A 239 4.82 -4.37 -12.80
N SER A 240 4.01 -3.83 -13.73
CA SER A 240 4.43 -3.50 -15.11
C SER A 240 4.65 -2.01 -15.40
N ASN A 241 4.21 -1.13 -14.49
CA ASN A 241 4.21 0.32 -14.69
C ASN A 241 5.06 1.01 -13.60
N LEU A 242 4.68 2.18 -13.14
CA LEU A 242 5.44 3.00 -12.21
C LEU A 242 4.66 3.34 -10.94
N VAL A 243 5.42 3.67 -9.91
CA VAL A 243 4.93 4.24 -8.65
C VAL A 243 5.49 5.64 -8.49
N ILE A 244 4.65 6.58 -8.05
CA ILE A 244 5.07 7.93 -7.69
C ILE A 244 5.09 8.04 -6.17
N ILE A 245 6.20 8.52 -5.62
CA ILE A 245 6.30 8.93 -4.22
C ILE A 245 6.33 10.45 -4.17
N MET A 246 5.47 11.06 -3.35
CA MET A 246 5.48 12.48 -3.05
C MET A 246 5.79 12.69 -1.57
N ASP A 247 6.86 13.40 -1.28
CA ASP A 247 7.32 13.68 0.08
C ASP A 247 7.27 15.16 0.37
N GLY A 248 6.48 15.52 1.38
CA GLY A 248 6.32 16.91 1.83
C GLY A 248 7.34 17.37 2.87
N ASN A 249 8.28 16.52 3.29
CA ASN A 249 9.19 16.83 4.41
C ASN A 249 10.11 18.04 4.14
N ASN A 250 10.41 18.29 2.86
CA ASN A 250 11.28 19.39 2.44
C ASN A 250 10.52 20.63 1.93
N ILE A 251 9.21 20.69 2.10
CA ILE A 251 8.39 21.84 1.68
C ILE A 251 8.85 23.10 2.42
N ARG A 252 9.20 24.13 1.65
CA ARG A 252 9.64 25.44 2.16
C ARG A 252 8.51 26.46 2.19
N HIS A 253 7.63 26.41 1.18
CA HIS A 253 6.42 27.22 1.12
C HIS A 253 5.20 26.34 0.93
N ASN A 254 4.14 26.61 1.67
CA ASN A 254 2.88 25.89 1.60
C ASN A 254 1.73 26.76 2.12
N ASN A 255 0.83 27.18 1.26
CA ASN A 255 -0.34 27.94 1.67
C ASN A 255 -1.53 27.05 2.06
N ALA A 256 -1.49 25.74 1.79
CA ALA A 256 -2.63 24.85 1.99
C ALA A 256 -3.26 24.89 3.40
N PRO A 257 -2.51 24.93 4.52
CA PRO A 257 -3.11 24.99 5.85
C PRO A 257 -3.98 26.23 6.08
N ALA A 258 -3.52 27.42 5.59
CA ALA A 258 -4.17 28.70 5.82
C ALA A 258 -5.15 29.12 4.71
N ALA A 259 -5.08 28.49 3.54
CA ALA A 259 -5.90 28.85 2.38
C ALA A 259 -7.39 28.58 2.64
N LYS A 260 -8.26 29.48 2.16
CA LYS A 260 -9.70 29.27 2.15
C LYS A 260 -10.07 28.24 1.09
N LYS A 261 -11.19 27.53 1.30
CA LYS A 261 -11.75 26.62 0.30
C LYS A 261 -11.91 27.31 -1.06
N GLY A 262 -11.49 26.66 -2.14
CA GLY A 262 -11.52 27.19 -3.50
C GLY A 262 -10.31 28.07 -3.86
N THR A 263 -9.39 28.32 -2.94
CA THR A 263 -8.13 29.05 -3.23
C THR A 263 -7.15 28.12 -3.93
N THR A 264 -6.44 28.61 -4.93
CA THR A 264 -5.34 27.90 -5.59
C THR A 264 -4.20 27.62 -4.62
N LEU A 265 -3.71 26.40 -4.61
CA LEU A 265 -2.58 25.99 -3.79
C LEU A 265 -1.25 26.46 -4.39
N SER A 266 -0.36 26.89 -3.51
CA SER A 266 1.03 27.24 -3.82
C SER A 266 1.94 26.46 -2.89
N VAL A 267 2.82 25.63 -3.49
CA VAL A 267 3.70 24.71 -2.76
C VAL A 267 5.07 24.74 -3.40
N GLU A 268 6.12 24.86 -2.60
CA GLU A 268 7.52 24.86 -3.04
C GLU A 268 8.30 23.72 -2.38
N HIS A 269 9.18 23.07 -3.13
CA HIS A 269 10.07 21.98 -2.67
C HIS A 269 9.36 20.70 -2.20
N MET A 270 8.26 20.29 -2.83
CA MET A 270 7.75 18.95 -2.68
C MET A 270 8.67 17.99 -3.46
N THR A 271 9.26 17.02 -2.78
CA THR A 271 10.11 16.02 -3.39
C THR A 271 9.25 14.96 -4.08
N MET A 272 9.59 14.61 -5.33
CA MET A 272 8.91 13.55 -6.07
C MET A 272 9.93 12.52 -6.58
N HIS A 273 9.62 11.23 -6.33
CA HIS A 273 10.36 10.12 -6.91
C HIS A 273 9.46 9.35 -7.87
N VAL A 274 10.04 8.85 -8.94
CA VAL A 274 9.40 7.93 -9.90
C VAL A 274 10.11 6.59 -9.76
N LEU A 275 9.39 5.58 -9.32
CA LEU A 275 9.92 4.24 -9.07
C LEU A 275 9.46 3.30 -10.18
N ALA A 276 10.41 2.63 -10.81
CA ALA A 276 10.21 1.51 -11.72
C ALA A 276 10.21 0.18 -10.94
N LYS A 277 9.81 -0.91 -11.60
CA LYS A 277 9.85 -2.27 -11.04
C LYS A 277 11.22 -2.59 -10.43
N GLY A 278 11.22 -3.09 -9.20
CA GLY A 278 12.40 -3.46 -8.43
C GLY A 278 13.03 -2.31 -7.65
N ASN A 279 12.67 -1.05 -7.94
CA ASN A 279 13.13 0.05 -7.12
C ASN A 279 12.54 -0.02 -5.71
N VAL A 280 13.31 0.44 -4.74
CA VAL A 280 12.99 0.39 -3.33
C VAL A 280 12.94 1.80 -2.75
N TYR A 281 12.01 2.03 -1.82
CA TYR A 281 11.92 3.27 -1.04
C TYR A 281 11.77 2.94 0.44
N ASP A 282 12.71 3.42 1.25
CA ASP A 282 12.63 3.37 2.70
C ASP A 282 11.83 4.57 3.22
N MET A 283 10.65 4.30 3.77
CA MET A 283 9.74 5.35 4.27
C MET A 283 10.26 6.01 5.54
N GLN A 284 11.05 5.32 6.35
CA GLN A 284 11.62 5.86 7.59
C GLN A 284 12.79 6.80 7.29
N GLN A 285 13.68 6.38 6.38
CA GLN A 285 14.82 7.20 5.95
C GLN A 285 14.43 8.22 4.89
N ARG A 286 13.25 8.08 4.26
CA ARG A 286 12.76 8.86 3.12
C ARG A 286 13.75 8.83 1.96
N GLN A 287 14.27 7.65 1.66
CA GLN A 287 15.33 7.45 0.68
C GLN A 287 14.98 6.43 -0.39
N PHE A 288 15.31 6.77 -1.63
CA PHE A 288 15.21 5.91 -2.81
C PHE A 288 16.47 5.06 -2.98
N TYR A 289 16.28 3.79 -3.38
CA TYR A 289 17.34 2.86 -3.77
C TYR A 289 16.98 2.19 -5.10
N VAL A 290 18.00 1.92 -5.94
CA VAL A 290 17.78 1.30 -7.25
C VAL A 290 17.23 -0.13 -7.13
N ASP A 291 17.61 -0.86 -6.08
CA ASP A 291 17.13 -2.21 -5.78
C ASP A 291 17.32 -2.56 -4.29
N ARG A 292 16.87 -3.74 -3.93
CA ARG A 292 16.98 -4.27 -2.56
C ARG A 292 18.43 -4.46 -2.13
N ALA A 293 19.30 -4.94 -3.02
CA ALA A 293 20.71 -5.17 -2.69
C ALA A 293 21.43 -3.87 -2.31
N THR A 294 21.14 -2.78 -3.05
CA THR A 294 21.68 -1.44 -2.75
C THR A 294 21.20 -0.92 -1.39
N HIS A 295 19.93 -1.15 -1.06
CA HIS A 295 19.38 -0.79 0.24
C HIS A 295 20.08 -1.59 1.36
N ASP A 296 20.17 -2.91 1.24
CA ASP A 296 20.72 -3.79 2.28
C ASP A 296 22.22 -3.52 2.52
N ALA A 297 22.97 -3.19 1.46
CA ALA A 297 24.35 -2.75 1.56
C ALA A 297 24.48 -1.42 2.34
N ALA A 298 23.60 -0.45 2.08
CA ALA A 298 23.61 0.82 2.79
C ALA A 298 23.27 0.65 4.28
N VAL A 299 22.30 -0.20 4.62
CA VAL A 299 21.94 -0.53 6.01
C VAL A 299 23.10 -1.20 6.74
N THR A 300 23.79 -2.15 6.10
CA THR A 300 24.95 -2.82 6.67
C THR A 300 26.06 -1.82 6.97
N ALA A 301 26.43 -0.98 6.02
CA ALA A 301 27.46 0.04 6.19
C ALA A 301 27.13 1.03 7.33
N ALA A 302 25.87 1.46 7.44
CA ALA A 302 25.43 2.35 8.53
C ALA A 302 25.55 1.66 9.91
N THR A 303 25.28 0.37 9.99
CA THR A 303 25.37 -0.42 11.22
C THR A 303 26.84 -0.59 11.66
N GLU A 304 27.75 -0.83 10.74
CA GLU A 304 29.19 -0.97 11.00
C GLU A 304 29.80 0.35 11.51
N ILE A 305 29.40 1.50 10.93
CA ILE A 305 29.85 2.82 11.39
C ILE A 305 29.38 3.10 12.82
N SER A 306 28.13 2.71 13.15
CA SER A 306 27.59 2.92 14.50
C SER A 306 28.18 1.99 15.56
N ALA A 307 28.73 0.84 15.16
CA ALA A 307 29.36 -0.13 16.02
C ALA A 307 30.87 0.12 16.26
N SER A 308 31.50 1.04 15.50
CA SER A 308 32.91 1.42 15.72
C SER A 308 33.06 2.17 17.05
N PRO A 309 33.96 1.74 17.96
CA PRO A 309 34.18 2.43 19.22
C PRO A 309 34.69 3.85 18.95
N ALA A 310 34.13 4.81 19.66
CA ALA A 310 34.57 6.21 19.60
C ALA A 310 36.11 6.28 19.82
N ALA A 311 36.78 6.94 18.89
CA ALA A 311 38.24 7.11 18.99
C ALA A 311 38.55 7.73 20.34
N THR A 312 39.42 7.06 21.10
CA THR A 312 39.96 7.55 22.39
C THR A 312 40.54 8.93 22.16
N PRO A 313 40.18 9.97 22.94
CA PRO A 313 40.81 11.27 22.80
C PRO A 313 42.32 11.16 23.05
N PRO A 314 43.14 11.92 22.32
CA PRO A 314 44.58 11.89 22.53
C PRO A 314 44.93 12.29 23.97
N PRO A 315 45.98 11.70 24.59
CA PRO A 315 46.39 12.06 25.94
C PRO A 315 46.74 13.56 26.00
N ALA A 316 46.25 14.23 27.04
CA ALA A 316 46.59 15.62 27.30
C ALA A 316 48.11 15.76 27.45
N LEU A 317 48.72 16.63 26.64
CA LEU A 317 50.12 17.03 26.79
C LEU A 317 50.27 17.77 28.11
N SER A 318 50.99 17.19 29.01
CA SER A 318 51.44 17.79 30.28
C SER A 318 52.57 18.81 30.07
#